data_01cf17489654fe51c7601bcfed89f785
#
_entry.id   01cf17489654fe51c7601bcfed89f785
#
_cell.length_a   1.000
_cell.length_b   1.000
_cell.length_c   1.000
_cell.angle_alpha   90.00
_cell.angle_beta   90.00
_cell.angle_gamma   90.00
#
_symmetry.space_group_name_H-M   'P 1'
#
loop_
_entity.id
_entity.type
_entity.pdbx_description
1 polymer ?
#
loop_
_entity_poly.entity_id
_entity_poly.type
_entity_poly.pdbx_seq_one_letter_code
_entity_poly.pdbx_strand_id
1 'polypeptide(L)'
;MSIIRYVIILLIFLTFNNQAIAEEVKKIGKFKDWETMVIKNNSKLVCFAQSKPVLQSPKSYKREARLFVSFRPNEKIINEINITSGYKFNNENSITAKSGKHKYKFDIIQENFAWLADNKMEKKMINTMKKGSRIMISAYNQEG
;
A
#
# COMPACT_ATOMS: atom_id res chain seq x y z
N MET A 1 9.97 -56.89 4.26
CA MET A 1 10.48 -55.97 3.19
C MET A 1 9.49 -54.86 2.77
N SER A 2 8.19 -55.01 3.00
CA SER A 2 7.17 -54.01 2.59
C SER A 2 7.18 -52.73 3.46
N ILE A 3 7.22 -52.82 4.74
CA ILE A 3 7.13 -51.69 5.69
C ILE A 3 8.28 -50.67 5.50
N ILE A 4 9.49 -51.17 5.29
CA ILE A 4 10.67 -50.33 5.08
C ILE A 4 10.50 -49.46 3.79
N ARG A 5 9.88 -49.98 2.74
CA ARG A 5 9.59 -49.26 1.52
C ARG A 5 8.62 -48.09 1.76
N TYR A 6 7.59 -48.30 2.55
CA TYR A 6 6.61 -47.23 2.89
C TYR A 6 7.21 -46.17 3.79
N VAL A 7 8.07 -46.53 4.72
CA VAL A 7 8.79 -45.58 5.58
C VAL A 7 9.74 -44.70 4.77
N ILE A 8 10.45 -45.26 3.78
CA ILE A 8 11.34 -44.50 2.91
C ILE A 8 10.56 -43.56 2.03
N ILE A 9 9.40 -43.97 1.50
CA ILE A 9 8.53 -43.09 0.68
C ILE A 9 7.97 -41.95 1.53
N LEU A 10 7.56 -42.23 2.77
CA LEU A 10 7.07 -41.20 3.69
C LEU A 10 8.15 -40.20 4.08
N LEU A 11 9.39 -40.63 4.26
CA LEU A 11 10.54 -39.76 4.55
C LEU A 11 10.89 -38.84 3.36
N ILE A 12 10.73 -39.31 2.12
CA ILE A 12 10.99 -38.50 0.91
C ILE A 12 9.92 -37.38 0.77
N PHE A 13 8.68 -37.63 1.16
CA PHE A 13 7.61 -36.61 1.11
C PHE A 13 7.78 -35.49 2.15
N LEU A 14 8.52 -35.73 3.26
CA LEU A 14 8.76 -34.71 4.28
C LEU A 14 9.87 -33.71 3.93
N THR A 15 10.60 -33.91 2.85
CA THR A 15 11.72 -33.02 2.44
C THR A 15 11.36 -31.96 1.40
N PHE A 16 10.09 -31.83 0.99
CA PHE A 16 9.66 -30.68 0.21
C PHE A 16 9.59 -29.45 1.11
N ASN A 17 10.77 -28.93 1.45
CA ASN A 17 10.89 -27.59 2.02
C ASN A 17 10.41 -26.58 0.97
N ASN A 18 9.18 -26.09 1.11
CA ASN A 18 8.73 -24.89 0.44
C ASN A 18 9.60 -23.73 0.96
N GLN A 19 10.64 -23.39 0.24
CA GLN A 19 11.36 -22.15 0.48
C GLN A 19 10.40 -21.01 0.12
N ALA A 20 9.77 -20.43 1.12
CA ALA A 20 9.09 -19.17 0.97
C ALA A 20 10.15 -18.12 0.61
N ILE A 21 10.18 -17.69 -0.64
CA ILE A 21 11.01 -16.57 -1.08
C ILE A 21 10.40 -15.32 -0.44
N ALA A 22 11.00 -14.85 0.64
CA ALA A 22 10.63 -13.59 1.25
C ALA A 22 10.99 -12.46 0.29
N GLU A 23 10.02 -11.62 -0.04
CA GLU A 23 10.27 -10.39 -0.81
C GLU A 23 11.13 -9.45 0.01
N GLU A 24 12.29 -9.08 -0.50
CA GLU A 24 13.18 -8.13 0.18
C GLU A 24 12.69 -6.70 -0.07
N VAL A 25 12.19 -6.07 0.98
CA VAL A 25 11.83 -4.64 0.97
C VAL A 25 13.04 -3.81 1.36
N LYS A 26 13.61 -3.09 0.40
CA LYS A 26 14.76 -2.22 0.63
C LYS A 26 14.32 -0.76 0.76
N LYS A 27 14.63 -0.15 1.90
CA LYS A 27 14.49 1.29 2.09
C LYS A 27 15.60 2.01 1.33
N ILE A 28 15.23 2.93 0.43
CA ILE A 28 16.15 3.71 -0.39
C ILE A 28 16.51 5.04 0.25
N GLY A 29 15.51 5.71 0.87
CA GLY A 29 15.76 6.99 1.51
C GLY A 29 14.55 7.53 2.27
N LYS A 30 14.79 8.64 2.97
CA LYS A 30 13.76 9.42 3.65
C LYS A 30 13.91 10.89 3.27
N PHE A 31 12.81 11.51 2.86
CA PHE A 31 12.73 12.90 2.43
C PHE A 31 11.58 13.58 3.16
N LYS A 32 11.88 14.34 4.20
CA LYS A 32 10.88 14.91 5.12
C LYS A 32 9.99 13.79 5.69
N ASP A 33 8.69 13.84 5.42
CA ASP A 33 7.68 12.88 5.92
C ASP A 33 7.47 11.69 4.96
N TRP A 34 8.27 11.58 3.90
CA TRP A 34 8.20 10.50 2.92
C TRP A 34 9.37 9.53 3.04
N GLU A 35 9.07 8.24 2.97
CA GLU A 35 10.05 7.16 2.85
C GLU A 35 9.92 6.50 1.48
N THR A 36 11.04 6.26 0.81
CA THR A 36 11.07 5.57 -0.48
C THR A 36 11.59 4.16 -0.30
N MET A 37 10.90 3.23 -0.93
CA MET A 37 11.17 1.81 -0.84
C MET A 37 11.16 1.14 -2.21
N VAL A 38 11.92 0.06 -2.32
CA VAL A 38 11.94 -0.81 -3.50
C VAL A 38 11.74 -2.25 -3.04
N ILE A 39 10.84 -2.94 -3.70
CA ILE A 39 10.68 -4.38 -3.62
C ILE A 39 11.16 -4.97 -4.93
N LYS A 40 12.12 -5.88 -4.84
CA LYS A 40 12.59 -6.63 -6.00
C LYS A 40 12.33 -8.11 -5.75
N ASN A 41 11.56 -8.72 -6.62
CA ASN A 41 11.30 -10.15 -6.61
C ASN A 41 11.53 -10.69 -8.03
N ASN A 42 12.57 -11.51 -8.22
CA ASN A 42 12.97 -12.13 -9.48
C ASN A 42 12.85 -11.18 -10.70
N SER A 43 11.67 -11.12 -11.34
CA SER A 43 11.39 -10.32 -12.53
C SER A 43 10.54 -9.07 -12.27
N LYS A 44 10.05 -8.86 -11.05
CA LYS A 44 9.17 -7.73 -10.72
C LYS A 44 9.90 -6.68 -9.90
N LEU A 45 9.72 -5.43 -10.32
CA LEU A 45 10.22 -4.26 -9.60
C LEU A 45 9.04 -3.40 -9.19
N VAL A 46 8.90 -3.17 -7.88
CA VAL A 46 7.93 -2.23 -7.31
C VAL A 46 8.69 -1.15 -6.57
N CYS A 47 8.53 0.08 -7.01
CA CYS A 47 9.06 1.25 -6.32
C CYS A 47 7.89 2.01 -5.71
N PHE A 48 7.98 2.40 -4.45
CA PHE A 48 6.95 3.21 -3.84
C PHE A 48 7.50 4.21 -2.84
N ALA A 49 6.80 5.32 -2.69
CA ALA A 49 6.97 6.25 -1.61
C ALA A 49 5.77 6.13 -0.66
N GLN A 50 6.02 6.18 0.62
CA GLN A 50 4.99 6.21 1.66
C GLN A 50 5.17 7.39 2.59
N SER A 51 4.05 7.91 3.08
CA SER A 51 4.03 8.93 4.15
C SER A 51 3.04 8.52 5.23
N LYS A 52 3.46 8.65 6.48
CA LYS A 52 2.58 8.52 7.65
C LYS A 52 1.98 9.88 7.98
N PRO A 53 0.76 9.94 8.54
CA PRO A 53 0.18 11.20 8.97
C PRO A 53 1.03 11.87 10.06
N VAL A 54 1.30 13.15 9.88
CA VAL A 54 1.92 14.01 10.92
C VAL A 54 0.91 14.33 12.01
N LEU A 55 -0.36 14.47 11.61
CA LEU A 55 -1.49 14.72 12.51
C LEU A 55 -2.62 13.75 12.19
N GLN A 56 -3.27 13.23 13.21
CA GLN A 56 -4.46 12.38 13.08
C GLN A 56 -5.58 12.90 13.99
N SER A 57 -6.82 12.82 13.51
CA SER A 57 -8.02 13.12 14.27
C SER A 57 -9.02 11.97 14.11
N PRO A 58 -9.70 11.53 15.18
CA PRO A 58 -9.47 11.88 16.57
C PRO A 58 -8.14 11.35 17.11
N LYS A 59 -7.53 12.05 18.06
CA LYS A 59 -6.22 11.70 18.65
C LYS A 59 -6.23 10.43 19.51
N SER A 60 -7.41 10.03 19.97
CA SER A 60 -7.62 8.89 20.87
C SER A 60 -7.26 7.52 20.23
N TYR A 61 -7.18 7.46 18.90
CA TYR A 61 -6.88 6.22 18.19
C TYR A 61 -5.57 6.34 17.42
N LYS A 62 -4.56 5.57 17.82
CA LYS A 62 -3.36 5.36 16.99
C LYS A 62 -3.73 4.47 15.82
N ARG A 63 -3.58 4.97 14.60
CA ARG A 63 -3.90 4.25 13.36
C ARG A 63 -2.65 4.10 12.53
N GLU A 64 -2.51 2.95 11.89
CA GLU A 64 -1.47 2.67 10.91
C GLU A 64 -1.85 3.22 9.51
N ALA A 65 -2.30 4.49 9.51
CA ALA A 65 -2.65 5.15 8.26
C ALA A 65 -1.40 5.49 7.45
N ARG A 66 -1.50 5.36 6.12
CA ARG A 66 -0.41 5.69 5.17
C ARG A 66 -0.98 6.14 3.84
N LEU A 67 -0.25 7.05 3.20
CA LEU A 67 -0.45 7.44 1.81
C LEU A 67 0.71 6.87 1.00
N PHE A 68 0.39 6.22 -0.12
CA PHE A 68 1.37 5.63 -1.02
C PHE A 68 1.31 6.27 -2.40
N VAL A 69 2.48 6.35 -3.03
CA VAL A 69 2.64 6.59 -4.47
C VAL A 69 3.51 5.47 -5.01
N SER A 70 2.96 4.65 -5.90
CA SER A 70 3.60 3.43 -6.38
C SER A 70 3.89 3.47 -7.87
N PHE A 71 4.98 2.79 -8.26
CA PHE A 71 5.43 2.61 -9.62
C PHE A 71 5.70 1.13 -9.84
N ARG A 72 5.00 0.51 -10.77
CA ARG A 72 5.18 -0.90 -11.16
C ARG A 72 5.42 -0.96 -12.67
N PRO A 73 6.65 -0.70 -13.13
CA PRO A 73 6.95 -0.59 -14.56
C PRO A 73 6.64 -1.86 -15.36
N ASN A 74 6.85 -3.03 -14.77
CA ASN A 74 6.51 -4.31 -15.38
C ASN A 74 5.00 -4.47 -15.65
N GLU A 75 4.15 -3.79 -14.89
CA GLU A 75 2.68 -3.80 -15.05
C GLU A 75 2.17 -2.55 -15.78
N LYS A 76 3.08 -1.71 -16.28
CA LYS A 76 2.78 -0.40 -16.90
C LYS A 76 1.98 0.55 -16.00
N ILE A 77 2.09 0.36 -14.68
CA ILE A 77 1.46 1.20 -13.67
C ILE A 77 2.42 2.31 -13.27
N ILE A 78 2.00 3.53 -13.54
CA ILE A 78 2.76 4.75 -13.24
C ILE A 78 1.89 5.64 -12.38
N ASN A 79 2.44 6.13 -11.26
CA ASN A 79 1.79 7.08 -10.36
C ASN A 79 0.56 6.57 -9.62
N GLU A 80 0.41 5.28 -9.39
CA GLU A 80 -0.70 4.77 -8.59
C GLU A 80 -0.70 5.39 -7.20
N ILE A 81 -1.83 5.97 -6.81
CA ILE A 81 -2.02 6.54 -5.48
C ILE A 81 -3.03 5.72 -4.71
N ASN A 82 -2.62 5.25 -3.54
CA ASN A 82 -3.51 4.59 -2.61
C ASN A 82 -3.26 5.03 -1.17
N ILE A 83 -4.25 4.78 -0.34
CA ILE A 83 -4.20 5.02 1.10
C ILE A 83 -4.62 3.78 1.86
N THR A 84 -4.11 3.65 3.07
CA THR A 84 -4.69 2.80 4.12
C THR A 84 -4.94 3.64 5.36
N SER A 85 -5.97 3.27 6.11
CA SER A 85 -6.35 3.95 7.35
C SER A 85 -6.00 3.15 8.61
N GLY A 86 -5.62 1.87 8.44
CA GLY A 86 -5.46 0.95 9.55
C GLY A 86 -6.79 0.40 10.11
N TYR A 87 -7.91 0.72 9.46
CA TYR A 87 -9.25 0.16 9.74
C TYR A 87 -10.01 -0.06 8.42
N LYS A 88 -11.05 -0.86 8.46
CA LYS A 88 -11.92 -1.13 7.33
C LYS A 88 -12.77 0.11 7.01
N PHE A 89 -12.71 0.56 5.75
CA PHE A 89 -13.47 1.73 5.31
C PHE A 89 -14.98 1.46 5.26
N ASN A 90 -15.74 2.52 5.54
CA ASN A 90 -17.16 2.56 5.24
C ASN A 90 -17.35 2.90 3.75
N ASN A 91 -18.04 2.02 3.00
CA ASN A 91 -18.24 2.18 1.56
C ASN A 91 -19.34 3.19 1.21
N GLU A 92 -20.15 3.59 2.19
CA GLU A 92 -21.24 4.57 1.98
C GLU A 92 -20.70 6.01 1.99
N ASN A 93 -19.56 6.24 2.63
CA ASN A 93 -18.96 7.55 2.77
C ASN A 93 -17.79 7.76 1.82
N SER A 94 -17.72 8.95 1.22
CA SER A 94 -16.64 9.31 0.31
C SER A 94 -15.31 9.49 1.04
N ILE A 95 -14.27 8.80 0.55
CA ILE A 95 -12.90 9.01 0.98
C ILE A 95 -12.29 10.12 0.11
N THR A 96 -11.78 11.17 0.74
CA THR A 96 -11.28 12.33 0.00
C THR A 96 -9.93 12.82 0.50
N ALA A 97 -9.12 13.36 -0.42
CA ALA A 97 -7.92 14.12 -0.10
C ALA A 97 -8.09 15.59 -0.52
N LYS A 98 -7.67 16.53 0.32
CA LYS A 98 -7.71 17.96 0.05
C LYS A 98 -6.34 18.60 0.25
N SER A 99 -5.96 19.47 -0.70
CA SER A 99 -4.78 20.33 -0.59
C SER A 99 -5.08 21.68 -1.22
N GLY A 100 -5.20 22.73 -0.39
CA GLY A 100 -5.69 24.02 -0.80
C GLY A 100 -7.09 23.92 -1.43
N LYS A 101 -7.23 24.42 -2.65
CA LYS A 101 -8.49 24.34 -3.43
C LYS A 101 -8.72 23.00 -4.15
N HIS A 102 -7.74 22.14 -4.15
CA HIS A 102 -7.83 20.86 -4.86
C HIS A 102 -8.44 19.78 -3.99
N LYS A 103 -9.38 19.01 -4.54
CA LYS A 103 -10.03 17.87 -3.91
C LYS A 103 -9.93 16.66 -4.84
N TYR A 104 -9.63 15.53 -4.25
CA TYR A 104 -9.50 14.21 -4.90
C TYR A 104 -10.40 13.23 -4.18
N LYS A 105 -11.04 12.32 -4.92
CA LYS A 105 -11.90 11.27 -4.38
C LYS A 105 -11.28 9.93 -4.68
N PHE A 106 -11.18 9.08 -3.66
CA PHE A 106 -10.76 7.69 -3.81
C PHE A 106 -12.02 6.86 -4.10
N ASP A 107 -12.11 6.35 -5.32
CA ASP A 107 -13.34 5.71 -5.83
C ASP A 107 -13.28 4.19 -5.78
N ILE A 108 -12.10 3.60 -5.71
CA ILE A 108 -11.92 2.16 -5.55
C ILE A 108 -11.59 1.89 -4.10
N ILE A 109 -12.48 1.15 -3.40
CA ILE A 109 -12.33 0.82 -1.98
C ILE A 109 -12.32 -0.70 -1.85
N GLN A 110 -11.29 -1.21 -1.18
CA GLN A 110 -11.16 -2.62 -0.85
C GLN A 110 -10.69 -2.74 0.60
N GLU A 111 -11.59 -3.12 1.49
CA GLU A 111 -11.36 -3.25 2.93
C GLU A 111 -10.77 -1.99 3.57
N ASN A 112 -9.48 -2.00 3.91
CA ASN A 112 -8.74 -0.90 4.53
C ASN A 112 -7.86 -0.13 3.54
N PHE A 113 -7.99 -0.40 2.23
CA PHE A 113 -7.29 0.31 1.17
C PHE A 113 -8.27 1.06 0.26
N ALA A 114 -7.84 2.20 -0.26
CA ALA A 114 -8.58 2.94 -1.27
C ALA A 114 -7.62 3.57 -2.29
N TRP A 115 -8.06 3.60 -3.56
CA TRP A 115 -7.28 4.08 -4.71
C TRP A 115 -8.01 5.18 -5.46
N LEU A 116 -7.25 6.05 -6.12
CA LEU A 116 -7.77 6.86 -7.20
C LEU A 116 -7.96 5.97 -8.44
N ALA A 117 -9.13 6.08 -9.08
CA ALA A 117 -9.44 5.27 -10.27
C ALA A 117 -8.90 5.85 -11.58
N ASP A 118 -8.51 7.14 -11.60
CA ASP A 118 -8.15 7.87 -12.81
C ASP A 118 -6.68 8.32 -12.79
N ASN A 119 -5.90 7.81 -13.74
CA ASN A 119 -4.48 8.14 -13.90
C ASN A 119 -4.22 9.64 -14.09
N LYS A 120 -5.16 10.40 -14.67
CA LYS A 120 -5.05 11.87 -14.80
C LYS A 120 -5.18 12.54 -13.43
N MET A 121 -6.07 12.05 -12.61
CA MET A 121 -6.25 12.53 -11.23
C MET A 121 -5.07 12.19 -10.35
N GLU A 122 -4.48 11.00 -10.50
CA GLU A 122 -3.24 10.61 -9.82
C GLU A 122 -2.09 11.57 -10.15
N LYS A 123 -1.84 11.80 -11.44
CA LYS A 123 -0.82 12.75 -11.90
C LYS A 123 -1.07 14.16 -11.36
N LYS A 124 -2.33 14.61 -11.36
CA LYS A 124 -2.73 15.92 -10.83
C LYS A 124 -2.48 15.98 -9.32
N MET A 125 -2.83 14.93 -8.57
CA MET A 125 -2.61 14.88 -7.12
C MET A 125 -1.11 14.90 -6.78
N ILE A 126 -0.27 14.15 -7.49
CA ILE A 126 1.19 14.18 -7.33
C ILE A 126 1.74 15.60 -7.56
N ASN A 127 1.31 16.26 -8.63
CA ASN A 127 1.74 17.63 -8.91
C ASN A 127 1.28 18.61 -7.84
N THR A 128 0.11 18.40 -7.26
CA THR A 128 -0.39 19.20 -6.12
C THR A 128 0.45 18.95 -4.87
N MET A 129 0.77 17.70 -4.57
CA MET A 129 1.63 17.36 -3.42
C MET A 129 3.05 17.93 -3.55
N LYS A 130 3.62 17.94 -4.76
CA LYS A 130 4.95 18.53 -5.01
C LYS A 130 4.99 20.04 -4.76
N LYS A 131 3.88 20.73 -4.93
CA LYS A 131 3.77 22.20 -4.77
C LYS A 131 3.17 22.62 -3.43
N GLY A 132 2.42 21.73 -2.80
CA GLY A 132 1.72 22.00 -1.55
C GLY A 132 2.56 21.64 -0.32
N SER A 133 2.21 22.26 0.81
CA SER A 133 2.84 21.99 2.11
C SER A 133 2.17 20.85 2.86
N ARG A 134 0.91 20.54 2.56
CA ARG A 134 0.14 19.50 3.24
C ARG A 134 -1.00 18.97 2.38
N ILE A 135 -1.38 17.73 2.68
CA ILE A 135 -2.60 17.10 2.18
C ILE A 135 -3.38 16.55 3.37
N MET A 136 -4.68 16.77 3.38
CA MET A 136 -5.59 16.25 4.40
C MET A 136 -6.45 15.17 3.79
N ILE A 137 -6.43 13.99 4.41
CA ILE A 137 -7.24 12.85 4.00
C ILE A 137 -8.37 12.68 5.01
N SER A 138 -9.60 12.55 4.52
CA SER A 138 -10.79 12.27 5.30
C SER A 138 -11.36 10.93 4.86
N ALA A 139 -11.57 10.03 5.80
CA ALA A 139 -12.13 8.71 5.60
C ALA A 139 -12.96 8.33 6.82
N TYR A 140 -13.86 7.38 6.66
CA TYR A 140 -14.81 6.94 7.67
C TYR A 140 -14.61 5.44 7.92
N ASN A 141 -14.71 5.03 9.18
CA ASN A 141 -14.76 3.63 9.57
C ASN A 141 -16.18 3.05 9.39
N GLN A 142 -16.39 1.80 9.76
CA GLN A 142 -17.70 1.13 9.63
C GLN A 142 -18.81 1.77 10.49
N GLU A 143 -18.43 2.52 11.50
CA GLU A 143 -19.37 3.19 12.42
C GLU A 143 -19.82 4.58 11.92
N GLY A 144 -19.11 5.15 10.91
CA GLY A 144 -19.41 6.46 10.31
C GLY A 144 -18.51 7.60 10.76
#